data_b77533b538566ae05e2e9809c5beb9b8
#
_entry.id   b77533b538566ae05e2e9809c5beb9b8
#
_cell.length_a   1.000
_cell.length_b   1.000
_cell.length_c   1.000
_cell.angle_alpha   90.00
_cell.angle_beta   90.00
_cell.angle_gamma   90.00
#
_symmetry.space_group_name_H-M   'P 1'
#
loop_
_entity.id
_entity.type
_entity.pdbx_description
1 polymer ?
#
loop_
_entity_poly.entity_id
_entity_poly.type
_entity_poly.pdbx_seq_one_letter_code
_entity_poly.pdbx_strand_id
1 'polypeptide(L)' 'MRFYFDISDKLPIRDRVGRDFRLASEAVVYAKYLAADLRCLEADIRPLLSIQVIGEGREPIHEETVFT' A
#
# COMPACT_ATOMS: atom_id res chain seq x y z
N MET A 1 -5.91 -14.62 -5.95
CA MET A 1 -4.89 -13.82 -6.66
C MET A 1 -3.98 -13.15 -5.65
N ARG A 2 -2.72 -13.00 -6.00
CA ARG A 2 -1.75 -12.38 -5.11
C ARG A 2 -1.62 -10.90 -5.43
N PHE A 3 -1.64 -10.09 -4.38
CA PHE A 3 -1.45 -8.65 -4.49
C PHE A 3 -0.27 -8.24 -3.63
N TYR A 4 0.42 -7.19 -4.04
CA TYR A 4 1.59 -6.68 -3.33
C TYR A 4 1.30 -5.26 -2.86
N PHE A 5 1.87 -4.89 -1.74
CA PHE A 5 1.63 -3.60 -1.08
C PHE A 5 2.97 -2.90 -0.92
N ASP A 6 3.38 -2.19 -1.97
CA ASP A 6 4.64 -1.46 -1.96
C ASP A 6 4.45 -0.14 -1.21
N ILE A 7 5.43 0.21 -0.40
CA ILE A 7 5.43 1.48 0.33
C ILE A 7 6.20 2.50 -0.50
N SER A 8 5.55 3.60 -0.84
CA SER A 8 6.16 4.70 -1.56
C SER A 8 6.48 5.82 -0.59
N ASP A 9 7.75 6.22 -0.54
CA ASP A 9 8.28 7.23 0.35
C ASP A 9 9.61 7.69 -0.27
N LYS A 10 10.40 8.45 0.48
CA LYS A 10 11.75 8.80 0.03
C LYS A 10 12.60 7.56 -0.23
N LEU A 11 12.43 6.53 0.59
CA LEU A 11 13.06 5.22 0.40
C LEU A 11 11.96 4.20 0.15
N PRO A 12 11.62 3.95 -1.12
CA PRO A 12 10.52 3.02 -1.42
C PRO A 12 10.86 1.61 -0.97
N ILE A 13 9.85 0.93 -0.42
CA ILE A 13 9.97 -0.44 0.05
C ILE A 13 9.05 -1.31 -0.81
N ARG A 14 9.63 -2.26 -1.52
CA ARG A 14 8.88 -3.18 -2.36
C ARG A 14 8.46 -4.40 -1.55
N ASP A 15 7.18 -4.73 -1.63
CA ASP A 15 6.66 -5.97 -1.03
C ASP A 15 7.04 -7.14 -1.94
N ARG A 16 7.76 -8.10 -1.42
CA ARG A 16 8.20 -9.28 -2.17
C ARG A 16 7.40 -10.53 -1.84
N VAL A 17 6.56 -10.45 -0.83
CA VAL A 17 5.77 -11.59 -0.35
C VAL A 17 4.34 -11.54 -0.87
N GLY A 18 3.68 -10.41 -0.67
CA GLY A 18 2.29 -10.24 -1.08
C GLY A 18 1.30 -10.94 -0.18
N ARG A 19 0.03 -10.81 -0.54
CA ARG A 19 -1.08 -11.49 0.14
C ARG A 19 -2.10 -11.92 -0.90
N ASP A 20 -2.77 -13.03 -0.61
CA ASP A 20 -3.82 -13.54 -1.49
C ASP A 20 -5.17 -12.95 -1.13
N PHE A 21 -5.90 -12.50 -2.14
CA PHE A 21 -7.29 -12.07 -2.03
C PHE A 21 -8.05 -12.61 -3.22
N ARG A 22 -9.36 -12.78 -3.05
CA ARG A 22 -10.21 -13.23 -4.14
C ARG A 22 -10.48 -12.11 -5.14
N LEU A 23 -10.63 -10.89 -4.63
CA LEU A 23 -11.00 -9.73 -5.44
C LEU A 23 -10.02 -8.58 -5.21
N ALA A 24 -9.80 -7.79 -6.25
CA ALA A 24 -8.96 -6.59 -6.14
C ALA A 24 -9.53 -5.61 -5.12
N SER A 25 -10.86 -5.51 -5.02
CA SER A 25 -11.51 -4.63 -4.05
C SER A 25 -11.13 -4.98 -2.62
N GLU A 26 -10.95 -6.26 -2.33
CA GLU A 26 -10.51 -6.69 -0.99
C GLU A 26 -9.08 -6.23 -0.71
N ALA A 27 -8.21 -6.27 -1.72
CA ALA A 27 -6.85 -5.79 -1.57
C ALA A 27 -6.82 -4.28 -1.30
N VAL A 28 -7.69 -3.52 -1.98
CA VAL A 28 -7.81 -2.08 -1.76
C VAL A 28 -8.26 -1.78 -0.33
N VAL A 29 -9.24 -2.53 0.18
CA VAL A 29 -9.70 -2.37 1.57
C VAL A 29 -8.57 -2.67 2.55
N TYR A 30 -7.79 -3.72 2.27
CA TYR A 30 -6.65 -4.06 3.11
C TYR A 30 -5.63 -2.91 3.13
N ALA A 31 -5.38 -2.28 1.99
CA ALA A 31 -4.48 -1.12 1.91
C ALA A 31 -4.99 0.04 2.78
N LYS A 32 -6.31 0.24 2.85
CA LYS A 32 -6.88 1.28 3.71
C LYS A 32 -6.63 0.99 5.18
N TYR A 33 -6.71 -0.26 5.60
CA TYR A 33 -6.37 -0.64 6.97
C TYR A 33 -4.88 -0.44 7.26
N LEU A 34 -4.02 -0.79 6.32
CA LEU A 34 -2.58 -0.53 6.48
C LEU A 34 -2.30 0.97 6.60
N ALA A 35 -2.97 1.78 5.79
CA ALA A 35 -2.81 3.23 5.85
C ALA A 35 -3.24 3.77 7.21
N ALA A 36 -4.34 3.25 7.76
CA ALA A 36 -4.81 3.66 9.08
C ALA A 36 -3.76 3.36 10.16
N ASP A 37 -3.12 2.19 10.08
CA ASP A 37 -2.06 1.83 11.02
C ASP A 37 -0.85 2.74 10.87
N LEU A 38 -0.48 3.06 9.63
CA LEU A 38 0.68 3.90 9.35
C LEU A 38 0.47 5.37 9.73
N ARG A 39 -0.77 5.81 9.90
CA ARG A 39 -1.08 7.18 10.33
C ARG A 39 -0.57 7.49 11.72
N CYS A 40 -0.13 6.49 12.46
CA CYS A 40 0.54 6.71 13.75
C CYS A 40 1.92 7.35 13.58
N LEU A 41 2.49 7.29 12.38
CA LEU A 41 3.78 7.92 12.09
C LEU A 41 3.61 9.43 11.98
N GLU A 42 4.70 10.15 12.21
CA GLU A 42 4.66 11.61 12.13
C GLU A 42 4.66 12.08 10.68
N ALA A 43 3.64 12.83 10.30
CA ALA A 43 3.46 13.29 8.94
C ALA A 43 4.55 14.26 8.48
N ASP A 44 5.12 15.05 9.39
CA ASP A 44 6.19 15.98 9.07
C ASP A 44 7.51 15.28 8.73
N ILE A 45 7.65 14.02 9.15
CA ILE A 45 8.82 13.20 8.82
C ILE A 45 8.59 12.45 7.51
N ARG A 46 7.37 11.94 7.30
CA ARG A 46 7.06 11.11 6.14
C ARG A 46 5.78 11.59 5.44
N PRO A 47 5.76 12.84 4.93
CA PRO A 47 4.52 13.43 4.41
C PRO A 47 4.04 12.76 3.11
N LEU A 48 4.93 12.13 2.35
CA LEU A 48 4.58 11.54 1.06
C LEU A 48 4.33 10.03 1.14
N LEU A 49 4.19 9.50 2.34
CA LEU A 49 4.00 8.08 2.54
C LEU A 49 2.68 7.63 1.91
N SER A 50 2.76 6.62 1.05
CA SER A 50 1.58 6.02 0.44
C SER A 50 1.82 4.53 0.23
N ILE A 51 0.72 3.80 0.00
CA ILE A 51 0.75 2.36 -0.25
C ILE A 51 0.29 2.14 -1.68
N GLN A 52 1.13 1.48 -2.48
CA GLN A 52 0.79 1.09 -3.85
C GLN A 52 0.28 -0.34 -3.83
N VAL A 53 -0.94 -0.56 -4.28
CA VAL A 53 -1.48 -1.91 -4.45
C VAL A 53 -1.11 -2.38 -5.84
N ILE A 54 -0.36 -3.46 -5.92
CA ILE A 54 0.19 -4.00 -7.17
C ILE A 54 -0.43 -5.37 -7.42
N GLY A 55 -0.92 -5.58 -8.63
CA GLY A 55 -1.49 -6.87 -9.03
C GLY A 55 -0.43 -7.91 -9.33
N GLU A 56 -0.87 -9.13 -9.63
CA GLU A 56 0.03 -10.26 -9.89
C GLU A 56 0.99 -10.00 -11.05
N GLY A 57 0.54 -9.29 -12.08
CA GLY A 57 1.37 -8.95 -13.22
C GLY A 57 2.25 -7.72 -13.00
N ARG A 58 2.39 -7.29 -11.76
CA ARG A 58 3.15 -6.10 -11.35
C ARG A 58 2.56 -4.79 -11.89
N GLU A 59 1.28 -4.79 -12.25
CA GLU A 59 0.56 -3.58 -12.62
C GLU A 59 0.03 -2.86 -11.38
N PRO A 60 0.20 -1.54 -11.28
CA PRO A 60 -0.40 -0.79 -10.17
C PRO A 60 -1.90 -0.67 -10.38
N ILE A 61 -2.69 -1.00 -9.35
CA ILE A 61 -4.15 -0.95 -9.43
C ILE A 61 -4.77 0.11 -8.51
N HIS A 62 -4.04 0.56 -7.51
CA HIS A 62 -4.55 1.54 -6.55
C HIS A 62 -3.41 2.15 -5.77
N GLU A 63 -3.58 3.41 -5.37
CA GLU A 63 -2.66 4.07 -4.45
C GLU A 63 -3.47 4.62 -3.28
N GLU A 64 -3.05 4.29 -2.07
CA GLU A 64 -3.68 4.79 -0.86
C GLU A 64 -2.70 5.71 -0.14
N THR A 65 -3.05 7.00 -0.06
CA THR A 65 -2.22 7.95 0.67
C THR A 65 -2.42 7.75 2.17
N VAL A 66 -1.34 7.85 2.95
CA VAL A 66 -1.39 7.72 4.40
C VAL A 66 -1.74 9.05 5.05
N PHE A 67 -1.06 10.11 4.61
CA PHE A 67 -1.31 11.46 5.09
C PHE A 67 -1.92 12.30 3.98
N THR A 68 -3.00 12.96 4.26
CA THR A 68 -3.69 13.80 3.27
C THR A 68 -3.77 15.24 3.75
#